data_788b4f86053320c7daf9052ebb9d50f8
#
_entry.id   788b4f86053320c7daf9052ebb9d50f8
#
_cell.length_a   1.000
_cell.length_b   1.000
_cell.length_c   1.000
_cell.angle_alpha   90.00
_cell.angle_beta   90.00
_cell.angle_gamma   90.00
#
_symmetry.space_group_name_H-M   'P 1'
#
loop_
_entity.id
_entity.type
_entity.pdbx_description
1 polymer ?
#
loop_
_entity_poly.entity_id
_entity_poly.type
_entity_poly.pdbx_seq_one_letter_code
_entity_poly.pdbx_strand_id
1 'polypeptide(L)'
;HKHQKVLHDDKHRYIAVVAGRRFGKSVFARHHCLLNALYEQGLYWIVNPTYRQGKQIHWHELKKEIPRELIGYKNEQELSIHLVNGSRIEIKGADNEDSLRGVGLKGVVVDEAADQKPRVWEEIIRPTLLDSQGWAVFIGTPKGFNWFYDLYLKGMKGSKTFDPEWKS
;
A
#
# COMPACT_ATOMS: atom_id res chain seq x y z
N HIS A 1 -12.68 -6.32 10.83
CA HIS A 1 -13.91 -5.52 10.75
C HIS A 1 -14.63 -5.77 9.40
N LYS A 2 -15.99 -5.69 9.40
CA LYS A 2 -16.84 -5.91 8.21
C LYS A 2 -16.40 -5.09 6.99
N HIS A 3 -16.04 -3.83 7.21
CA HIS A 3 -15.58 -2.91 6.14
C HIS A 3 -14.22 -3.29 5.55
N GLN A 4 -13.31 -3.84 6.35
CA GLN A 4 -12.00 -4.29 5.87
C GLN A 4 -12.14 -5.51 4.95
N LYS A 5 -13.06 -6.43 5.25
CA LYS A 5 -13.33 -7.58 4.40
C LYS A 5 -13.80 -7.16 3.00
N VAL A 6 -14.72 -6.20 2.92
CA VAL A 6 -15.20 -5.67 1.64
C VAL A 6 -14.06 -5.10 0.78
N LEU A 7 -13.09 -4.43 1.41
CA LEU A 7 -11.92 -3.88 0.71
C LEU A 7 -10.93 -4.96 0.29
N HIS A 8 -10.78 -6.05 1.05
CA HIS A 8 -9.93 -7.18 0.65
C HIS A 8 -10.51 -7.96 -0.54
N ASP A 9 -11.83 -8.05 -0.63
CA ASP A 9 -12.54 -8.77 -1.69
C ASP A 9 -12.76 -7.88 -2.95
N ASP A 10 -12.40 -6.59 -2.89
CA ASP A 10 -12.57 -5.65 -3.98
C ASP A 10 -11.55 -5.91 -5.09
N LYS A 11 -12.01 -5.95 -6.34
CA LYS A 11 -11.21 -6.27 -7.53
C LYS A 11 -10.75 -5.04 -8.33
N HIS A 12 -11.06 -3.83 -7.86
CA HIS A 12 -10.56 -2.64 -8.53
C HIS A 12 -9.04 -2.56 -8.39
N ARG A 13 -8.40 -2.14 -9.46
CA ARG A 13 -6.95 -2.03 -9.51
C ARG A 13 -6.43 -0.96 -8.55
N TYR A 14 -7.18 0.11 -8.37
CA TYR A 14 -6.82 1.22 -7.51
C TYR A 14 -7.94 1.51 -6.51
N ILE A 15 -7.58 1.63 -5.23
CA ILE A 15 -8.54 1.85 -4.15
C ILE A 15 -8.08 3.06 -3.32
N ALA A 16 -8.97 4.04 -3.11
CA ALA A 16 -8.72 5.17 -2.22
C ALA A 16 -9.60 5.06 -0.96
N VAL A 17 -9.00 4.84 0.20
CA VAL A 17 -9.69 4.66 1.49
C VAL A 17 -9.47 5.86 2.39
N VAL A 18 -10.50 6.68 2.52
CA VAL A 18 -10.52 7.82 3.45
C VAL A 18 -11.15 7.38 4.76
N ALA A 19 -10.38 7.35 5.84
CA ALA A 19 -10.87 6.93 7.14
C ALA A 19 -10.22 7.71 8.28
N GLY A 20 -10.98 7.96 9.35
CA GLY A 20 -10.52 8.65 10.55
C GLY A 20 -9.39 7.93 11.28
N ARG A 21 -8.83 8.60 12.29
CA ARG A 21 -7.86 7.98 13.19
C ARG A 21 -8.49 6.79 13.93
N ARG A 22 -7.69 5.78 14.28
CA ARG A 22 -8.09 4.56 15.00
C ARG A 22 -9.09 3.65 14.26
N PHE A 23 -9.31 3.87 12.97
CA PHE A 23 -10.19 3.04 12.13
C PHE A 23 -9.54 1.73 11.65
N GLY A 24 -8.31 1.46 12.06
CA GLY A 24 -7.60 0.23 11.71
C GLY A 24 -6.91 0.27 10.34
N LYS A 25 -6.64 1.47 9.77
CA LYS A 25 -5.98 1.65 8.46
C LYS A 25 -4.68 0.87 8.34
N SER A 26 -3.77 1.01 9.31
CA SER A 26 -2.45 0.37 9.27
C SER A 26 -2.54 -1.16 9.43
N VAL A 27 -3.52 -1.67 10.16
CA VAL A 27 -3.81 -3.11 10.24
C VAL A 27 -4.28 -3.61 8.87
N PHE A 28 -5.23 -2.89 8.26
CA PHE A 28 -5.69 -3.21 6.92
C PHE A 28 -4.54 -3.21 5.91
N ALA A 29 -3.65 -2.20 5.93
CA ALA A 29 -2.48 -2.12 5.05
C ALA A 29 -1.63 -3.39 5.10
N ARG A 30 -1.23 -3.81 6.32
CA ARG A 30 -0.40 -4.99 6.51
C ARG A 30 -1.10 -6.27 6.07
N HIS A 31 -2.36 -6.46 6.49
CA HIS A 31 -3.13 -7.64 6.12
C HIS A 31 -3.39 -7.72 4.62
N HIS A 32 -3.68 -6.59 3.97
CA HIS A 32 -3.91 -6.56 2.53
C HIS A 32 -2.65 -6.96 1.75
N CYS A 33 -1.48 -6.42 2.12
CA CYS A 33 -0.21 -6.83 1.55
C CYS A 33 0.09 -8.31 1.80
N LEU A 34 -0.11 -8.79 3.04
CA LEU A 34 0.18 -10.18 3.40
C LEU A 34 -0.71 -11.17 2.65
N LEU A 35 -2.03 -10.93 2.62
CA LEU A 35 -2.96 -11.82 1.92
C LEU A 35 -2.63 -11.93 0.43
N ASN A 36 -2.36 -10.78 -0.22
CA ASN A 36 -1.97 -10.78 -1.63
C ASN A 36 -0.62 -11.47 -1.85
N ALA A 37 0.37 -11.24 -0.98
CA ALA A 37 1.69 -11.88 -1.05
C ALA A 37 1.64 -13.40 -0.85
N LEU A 38 0.67 -13.91 -0.09
CA LEU A 38 0.43 -15.33 0.07
C LEU A 38 -0.29 -15.93 -1.14
N TYR A 39 -1.19 -15.16 -1.76
CA TYR A 39 -1.98 -15.60 -2.90
C TYR A 39 -1.18 -15.60 -4.21
N GLU A 40 -0.39 -14.56 -4.47
CA GLU A 40 0.41 -14.41 -5.68
C GLU A 40 1.85 -14.05 -5.34
N GLN A 41 2.82 -14.82 -5.87
CA GLN A 41 4.23 -14.55 -5.68
C GLN A 41 4.62 -13.20 -6.31
N GLY A 42 5.30 -12.34 -5.53
CA GLY A 42 5.76 -11.05 -6.02
C GLY A 42 6.31 -10.12 -4.95
N LEU A 43 6.61 -8.90 -5.38
CA LEU A 43 7.07 -7.81 -4.51
C LEU A 43 5.91 -6.90 -4.14
N TYR A 44 5.76 -6.65 -2.85
CA TYR A 44 4.71 -5.81 -2.26
C TYR A 44 5.31 -4.75 -1.36
N TRP A 45 4.82 -3.53 -1.46
CA TRP A 45 5.29 -2.41 -0.65
C TRP A 45 4.21 -1.82 0.24
N ILE A 46 4.64 -1.36 1.43
CA ILE A 46 3.92 -0.41 2.27
C ILE A 46 4.76 0.86 2.29
N VAL A 47 4.27 1.92 1.64
CA VAL A 47 4.99 3.19 1.49
C VAL A 47 4.41 4.23 2.43
N ASN A 48 5.23 4.74 3.33
CA ASN A 48 4.89 5.82 4.26
C ASN A 48 5.54 7.14 3.84
N PRO A 49 5.11 8.29 4.36
CA PRO A 49 5.76 9.58 4.08
C PRO A 49 7.26 9.57 4.35
N THR A 50 7.69 8.91 5.43
CA THR A 50 9.11 8.70 5.74
C THR A 50 9.40 7.25 6.12
N TYR A 51 10.62 6.82 5.84
CA TYR A 51 11.11 5.49 6.25
C TYR A 51 10.98 5.25 7.75
N ARG A 52 11.29 6.28 8.56
CA ARG A 52 11.16 6.22 10.02
C ARG A 52 9.73 5.96 10.46
N GLN A 53 8.75 6.65 9.87
CA GLN A 53 7.33 6.42 10.17
C GLN A 53 6.91 5.00 9.79
N GLY A 54 7.28 4.53 8.61
CA GLY A 54 7.01 3.16 8.17
C GLY A 54 7.54 2.12 9.15
N LYS A 55 8.79 2.29 9.60
CA LYS A 55 9.40 1.43 10.62
C LYS A 55 8.62 1.42 11.93
N GLN A 56 8.25 2.59 12.43
CA GLN A 56 7.54 2.73 13.70
C GLN A 56 6.12 2.14 13.66
N ILE A 57 5.40 2.34 12.55
CA ILE A 57 3.98 1.96 12.43
C ILE A 57 3.82 0.49 12.04
N HIS A 58 4.67 -0.01 11.11
CA HIS A 58 4.41 -1.28 10.46
C HIS A 58 5.40 -2.39 10.82
N TRP A 59 6.70 -2.09 10.98
CA TRP A 59 7.73 -3.13 10.99
C TRP A 59 7.56 -4.14 12.12
N HIS A 60 7.38 -3.67 13.35
CA HIS A 60 7.26 -4.54 14.49
C HIS A 60 5.97 -5.38 14.46
N GLU A 61 4.87 -4.74 14.08
CA GLU A 61 3.57 -5.40 14.00
C GLU A 61 3.51 -6.41 12.84
N LEU A 62 4.07 -6.08 11.67
CA LEU A 62 4.13 -6.99 10.53
C LEU A 62 4.88 -8.29 10.88
N LYS A 63 5.98 -8.18 11.63
CA LYS A 63 6.74 -9.36 12.10
C LYS A 63 5.95 -10.26 13.08
N LYS A 64 5.02 -9.68 13.83
CA LYS A 64 4.15 -10.43 14.75
C LYS A 64 2.94 -11.04 14.06
N GLU A 65 2.39 -10.33 13.07
CA GLU A 65 1.18 -10.75 12.36
C GLU A 65 1.44 -11.90 11.38
N ILE A 66 2.68 -12.05 10.89
CA ILE A 66 3.03 -13.15 9.98
C ILE A 66 3.42 -14.39 10.79
N PRO A 67 2.74 -15.52 10.62
CA PRO A 67 3.13 -16.79 11.21
C PRO A 67 4.59 -17.13 10.90
N ARG A 68 5.32 -17.62 11.92
CA ARG A 68 6.77 -17.87 11.80
C ARG A 68 7.10 -18.85 10.67
N GLU A 69 6.28 -19.85 10.46
CA GLU A 69 6.42 -20.87 9.42
C GLU A 69 6.31 -20.31 7.99
N LEU A 70 5.71 -19.14 7.81
CA LEU A 70 5.60 -18.44 6.52
C LEU A 70 6.79 -17.52 6.24
N ILE A 71 7.65 -17.27 7.22
CA ILE A 71 8.80 -16.39 7.07
C ILE A 71 10.04 -17.22 6.70
N GLY A 72 10.56 -17.01 5.49
CA GLY A 72 11.83 -17.57 5.05
C GLY A 72 13.02 -16.75 5.56
N TYR A 73 12.95 -15.42 5.42
CA TYR A 73 14.04 -14.51 5.82
C TYR A 73 13.52 -13.12 6.16
N LYS A 74 14.22 -12.43 7.07
CA LYS A 74 13.94 -11.01 7.44
C LYS A 74 15.20 -10.18 7.34
N ASN A 75 15.10 -8.99 6.75
CA ASN A 75 16.16 -8.00 6.73
C ASN A 75 15.73 -6.76 7.54
N GLU A 76 16.38 -6.56 8.68
CA GLU A 76 16.08 -5.46 9.60
C GLU A 76 16.55 -4.09 9.08
N GLN A 77 17.57 -4.07 8.19
CA GLN A 77 18.09 -2.83 7.60
C GLN A 77 17.20 -2.34 6.48
N GLU A 78 16.73 -3.23 5.61
CA GLU A 78 15.86 -2.92 4.49
C GLU A 78 14.37 -2.95 4.85
N LEU A 79 14.03 -3.36 6.07
CA LEU A 79 12.66 -3.60 6.53
C LEU A 79 11.89 -4.51 5.57
N SER A 80 12.51 -5.62 5.17
CA SER A 80 11.91 -6.58 4.25
C SER A 80 11.70 -7.95 4.88
N ILE A 81 10.58 -8.58 4.56
CA ILE A 81 10.24 -9.95 4.92
C ILE A 81 10.08 -10.75 3.65
N HIS A 82 10.87 -11.81 3.53
CA HIS A 82 10.79 -12.78 2.46
C HIS A 82 9.96 -13.98 2.94
N LEU A 83 8.89 -14.27 2.24
CA LEU A 83 8.01 -15.39 2.54
C LEU A 83 8.51 -16.68 1.89
N VAL A 84 8.13 -17.83 2.48
CA VAL A 84 8.54 -19.16 1.97
C VAL A 84 8.05 -19.46 0.54
N ASN A 85 7.00 -18.78 0.07
CA ASN A 85 6.50 -18.88 -1.31
C ASN A 85 7.28 -18.01 -2.31
N GLY A 86 8.35 -17.32 -1.86
CA GLY A 86 9.15 -16.42 -2.69
C GLY A 86 8.65 -14.98 -2.77
N SER A 87 7.51 -14.66 -2.18
CA SER A 87 7.04 -13.27 -2.09
C SER A 87 7.88 -12.44 -1.14
N ARG A 88 7.89 -11.12 -1.36
CA ARG A 88 8.60 -10.16 -0.52
C ARG A 88 7.71 -8.99 -0.17
N ILE A 89 7.65 -8.66 1.13
CA ILE A 89 6.95 -7.47 1.63
C ILE A 89 7.99 -6.52 2.19
N GLU A 90 8.01 -5.28 1.71
CA GLU A 90 8.95 -4.24 2.13
C GLU A 90 8.23 -3.00 2.62
N ILE A 91 8.79 -2.38 3.66
CA ILE A 91 8.38 -1.08 4.15
C ILE A 91 9.31 -0.02 3.56
N LYS A 92 8.76 0.97 2.89
CA LYS A 92 9.47 2.04 2.21
C LYS A 92 9.07 3.42 2.74
N GLY A 93 9.95 4.38 2.53
CA GLY A 93 9.68 5.80 2.79
C GLY A 93 9.68 6.60 1.48
N ALA A 94 8.67 7.46 1.31
CA ALA A 94 8.60 8.39 0.18
C ALA A 94 9.65 9.51 0.25
N ASP A 95 10.34 9.66 1.38
CA ASP A 95 11.45 10.56 1.59
C ASP A 95 12.74 10.13 0.87
N ASN A 96 12.85 8.86 0.47
CA ASN A 96 13.94 8.34 -0.36
C ASN A 96 13.40 7.83 -1.70
N GLU A 97 13.15 8.75 -2.63
CA GLU A 97 12.54 8.47 -3.93
C GLU A 97 13.37 7.48 -4.77
N ASP A 98 14.70 7.52 -4.66
CA ASP A 98 15.57 6.62 -5.44
C ASP A 98 15.39 5.15 -5.05
N SER A 99 15.08 4.88 -3.78
CA SER A 99 14.79 3.53 -3.29
C SER A 99 13.49 2.92 -3.83
N LEU A 100 12.66 3.73 -4.48
CA LEU A 100 11.36 3.35 -5.05
C LEU A 100 11.42 3.09 -6.56
N ARG A 101 12.60 3.14 -7.18
CA ARG A 101 12.77 2.99 -8.64
C ARG A 101 13.28 1.62 -9.03
N GLY A 102 13.10 1.26 -10.31
CA GLY A 102 13.78 0.12 -10.93
C GLY A 102 13.30 -1.27 -10.50
N VAL A 103 12.07 -1.40 -9.99
CA VAL A 103 11.49 -2.69 -9.58
C VAL A 103 10.12 -2.91 -10.23
N GLY A 104 9.70 -4.17 -10.32
CA GLY A 104 8.33 -4.55 -10.70
C GLY A 104 7.53 -4.91 -9.45
N LEU A 105 6.45 -4.17 -9.18
CA LEU A 105 5.57 -4.41 -8.03
C LEU A 105 4.31 -5.17 -8.43
N LYS A 106 3.90 -6.13 -7.60
CA LYS A 106 2.57 -6.74 -7.66
C LYS A 106 1.51 -5.93 -6.91
N GLY A 107 1.92 -5.22 -5.88
CA GLY A 107 1.00 -4.37 -5.16
C GLY A 107 1.69 -3.38 -4.22
N VAL A 108 1.00 -2.29 -3.94
CA VAL A 108 1.47 -1.26 -3.02
C VAL A 108 0.33 -0.70 -2.18
N VAL A 109 0.59 -0.50 -0.90
CA VAL A 109 -0.23 0.35 -0.04
C VAL A 109 0.52 1.64 0.22
N VAL A 110 -0.07 2.77 -0.15
CA VAL A 110 0.42 4.11 0.14
C VAL A 110 -0.28 4.60 1.40
N ASP A 111 0.39 4.48 2.55
CA ASP A 111 -0.15 4.89 3.85
C ASP A 111 0.09 6.37 4.12
N GLU A 112 -0.86 7.02 4.80
CA GLU A 112 -0.91 8.47 5.01
C GLU A 112 -0.70 9.25 3.68
N ALA A 113 -1.44 8.83 2.64
CA ALA A 113 -1.29 9.33 1.27
C ALA A 113 -1.38 10.86 1.18
N ALA A 114 -2.24 11.50 2.00
CA ALA A 114 -2.39 12.95 2.03
C ALA A 114 -1.10 13.71 2.41
N ASP A 115 -0.14 13.05 3.07
CA ASP A 115 1.14 13.63 3.50
C ASP A 115 2.28 13.37 2.51
N GLN A 116 2.02 12.61 1.45
CA GLN A 116 3.01 12.31 0.41
C GLN A 116 2.88 13.27 -0.78
N LYS A 117 3.97 13.43 -1.53
CA LYS A 117 3.97 14.24 -2.75
C LYS A 117 3.28 13.48 -3.89
N PRO A 118 2.38 14.10 -4.67
CA PRO A 118 1.71 13.45 -5.82
C PRO A 118 2.68 12.80 -6.80
N ARG A 119 3.82 13.44 -7.06
CA ARG A 119 4.84 12.95 -7.99
C ARG A 119 5.41 11.58 -7.61
N VAL A 120 5.46 11.24 -6.32
CA VAL A 120 5.93 9.93 -5.86
C VAL A 120 5.04 8.82 -6.43
N TRP A 121 3.74 9.05 -6.40
CA TRP A 121 2.81 8.13 -7.04
C TRP A 121 2.90 8.16 -8.57
N GLU A 122 2.76 9.35 -9.16
CA GLU A 122 2.56 9.50 -10.60
C GLU A 122 3.81 9.15 -11.42
N GLU A 123 4.99 9.58 -10.95
CA GLU A 123 6.24 9.45 -11.70
C GLU A 123 7.10 8.25 -11.26
N ILE A 124 6.90 7.73 -10.04
CA ILE A 124 7.79 6.73 -9.48
C ILE A 124 7.08 5.40 -9.24
N ILE A 125 6.02 5.38 -8.42
CA ILE A 125 5.38 4.12 -8.01
C ILE A 125 4.48 3.56 -9.13
N ARG A 126 3.63 4.39 -9.73
CA ARG A 126 2.70 3.94 -10.77
C ARG A 126 3.39 3.21 -11.93
N PRO A 127 4.52 3.69 -12.47
CA PRO A 127 5.26 2.96 -13.51
C PRO A 127 5.70 1.55 -13.10
N THR A 128 6.06 1.32 -11.82
CA THR A 128 6.51 0.01 -11.32
C THR A 128 5.41 -1.05 -11.31
N LEU A 129 4.14 -0.65 -11.42
CA LEU A 129 2.97 -1.51 -11.45
C LEU A 129 2.50 -1.86 -12.88
N LEU A 130 3.07 -1.22 -13.91
CA LEU A 130 2.55 -1.34 -15.29
C LEU A 130 2.73 -2.75 -15.83
N ASP A 131 3.94 -3.28 -15.79
CA ASP A 131 4.27 -4.58 -16.40
C ASP A 131 3.56 -5.75 -15.71
N SER A 132 3.38 -5.65 -14.40
CA SER A 132 2.72 -6.67 -13.59
C SER A 132 1.20 -6.53 -13.54
N GLN A 133 0.64 -5.43 -14.07
CA GLN A 133 -0.74 -5.00 -13.83
C GLN A 133 -1.08 -4.96 -12.33
N GLY A 134 -0.10 -4.58 -11.51
CA GLY A 134 -0.20 -4.55 -10.07
C GLY A 134 -1.26 -3.55 -9.55
N TRP A 135 -1.69 -3.76 -8.33
CA TRP A 135 -2.68 -2.93 -7.65
C TRP A 135 -2.06 -1.86 -6.75
N ALA A 136 -2.82 -0.79 -6.46
CA ALA A 136 -2.46 0.19 -5.45
C ALA A 136 -3.64 0.55 -4.55
N VAL A 137 -3.38 0.62 -3.24
CA VAL A 137 -4.33 1.09 -2.23
C VAL A 137 -3.77 2.32 -1.56
N PHE A 138 -4.53 3.40 -1.57
CA PHE A 138 -4.20 4.66 -0.89
C PHE A 138 -5.04 4.77 0.35
N ILE A 139 -4.41 4.95 1.49
CA ILE A 139 -5.10 5.12 2.77
C ILE A 139 -4.61 6.39 3.45
N GLY A 140 -5.51 7.07 4.14
CA GLY A 140 -5.16 8.29 4.85
C GLY A 140 -6.32 8.88 5.62
N THR A 141 -5.97 9.85 6.46
CA THR A 141 -6.95 10.69 7.15
C THR A 141 -7.30 11.87 6.26
N PRO A 142 -8.57 12.32 6.21
CA PRO A 142 -8.96 13.50 5.44
C PRO A 142 -8.15 14.73 5.87
N LYS A 143 -7.54 15.43 4.91
CA LYS A 143 -6.76 16.66 5.13
C LYS A 143 -7.13 17.74 4.10
N GLY A 144 -8.41 18.03 3.96
CA GLY A 144 -8.92 19.00 2.99
C GLY A 144 -8.86 18.52 1.54
N PHE A 145 -8.97 19.46 0.60
CA PHE A 145 -8.99 19.21 -0.85
C PHE A 145 -7.54 19.17 -1.37
N ASN A 146 -6.93 17.98 -1.34
CA ASN A 146 -5.57 17.72 -1.82
C ASN A 146 -5.56 16.59 -2.85
N TRP A 147 -4.39 16.21 -3.36
CA TRP A 147 -4.25 15.15 -4.37
C TRP A 147 -4.87 13.81 -3.94
N PHE A 148 -4.87 13.48 -2.65
CA PHE A 148 -5.51 12.27 -2.14
C PHE A 148 -7.05 12.35 -2.25
N TYR A 149 -7.62 13.55 -2.07
CA TYR A 149 -9.02 13.80 -2.35
C TYR A 149 -9.34 13.63 -3.84
N ASP A 150 -8.44 14.06 -4.73
CA ASP A 150 -8.62 13.85 -6.18
C ASP A 150 -8.63 12.35 -6.54
N LEU A 151 -7.78 11.53 -5.89
CA LEU A 151 -7.83 10.08 -6.04
C LEU A 151 -9.14 9.48 -5.54
N TYR A 152 -9.66 9.97 -4.41
CA TYR A 152 -10.96 9.56 -3.90
C TYR A 152 -12.09 9.86 -4.90
N LEU A 153 -12.07 11.03 -5.54
CA LEU A 153 -13.05 11.39 -6.56
C LEU A 153 -13.02 10.47 -7.79
N LYS A 154 -11.87 9.91 -8.15
CA LYS A 154 -11.76 8.93 -9.24
C LYS A 154 -12.56 7.66 -8.97
N GLY A 155 -12.62 7.20 -7.72
CA GLY A 155 -13.42 6.03 -7.33
C GLY A 155 -14.90 6.32 -7.08
N MET A 156 -15.28 7.60 -7.01
CA MET A 156 -16.63 8.02 -6.66
C MET A 156 -17.54 8.07 -7.90
N LYS A 157 -18.51 7.17 -7.99
CA LYS A 157 -19.51 7.19 -9.08
C LYS A 157 -20.26 8.51 -9.12
N GLY A 158 -20.34 9.11 -10.31
CA GLY A 158 -20.96 10.41 -10.51
C GLY A 158 -20.03 11.62 -10.36
N SER A 159 -18.78 11.40 -9.98
CA SER A 159 -17.72 12.43 -10.06
C SER A 159 -17.36 12.72 -11.52
N LYS A 160 -16.97 13.97 -11.82
CA LYS A 160 -16.47 14.39 -13.15
C LYS A 160 -15.16 13.67 -13.54
N THR A 161 -14.42 13.18 -12.56
CA THR A 161 -13.13 12.48 -12.74
C THR A 161 -13.25 10.98 -12.50
N PHE A 162 -14.46 10.43 -12.50
CA PHE A 162 -14.68 9.00 -12.29
C PHE A 162 -13.89 8.15 -13.29
N ASP A 163 -13.22 7.14 -12.77
CA ASP A 163 -12.41 6.19 -13.52
C ASP A 163 -12.78 4.76 -13.03
N PRO A 164 -13.23 3.85 -13.93
CA PRO A 164 -13.69 2.52 -13.55
C PRO A 164 -12.60 1.61 -12.96
N GLU A 165 -11.32 1.93 -13.13
CA GLU A 165 -10.23 1.22 -12.44
C GLU A 165 -10.12 1.58 -10.94
N TRP A 166 -10.82 2.63 -10.51
CA TRP A 166 -10.77 3.15 -9.14
C TRP A 166 -12.02 2.81 -8.32
N LYS A 167 -11.78 2.65 -7.02
CA LYS A 167 -12.78 2.50 -5.97
C LYS A 167 -12.48 3.48 -4.82
N SER A 168 -13.50 4.08 -4.23
CA SER A 168 -13.40 4.89 -3.02
C SER A 168 -14.53 4.57 -2.03
#